data_943205714fd57572f396c10cb4d1e1b2
#
_entry.id   943205714fd57572f396c10cb4d1e1b2
#
_cell.length_a   1.000
_cell.length_b   1.000
_cell.length_c   1.000
_cell.angle_alpha   90.00
_cell.angle_beta   90.00
_cell.angle_gamma   90.00
#
_symmetry.space_group_name_H-M   'P 1'
#
loop_
_entity.id
_entity.type
_entity.pdbx_description
1 polymer ?
#
loop_
_entity_poly.entity_id
_entity_poly.type
_entity_poly.pdbx_seq_one_letter_code
_entity_poly.pdbx_strand_id
1 'polypeptide(L)'
;MNFTINTSNVFSDELINSFFNINGPVCQMDFHSKTLIKNIEVNNTDNIIVDFLNKIKVFLDAQNYDDINIKKNVVLFNKLCFLYFKGGVIINKNILVKNIEKISNLYKNNEICIIKSCVNNSLFDGIMIAKKENVKILELINRVLIDPLIDINTLLLNIVELDPACKLLNEYIILDKSNIYEGEDVSEIIAEHYFKNESLLDKFKLQKNVVNDLSKLKIGITTNIPPNLRDFYSNGIKQNCMYLYELLKNAGYDVKLIIDSDKNIKVLEEIDFYTFDYVTIDDVFTRNFDVIFSMGFSIPNHIYISLKNIGVKIVYYMCGNNYLIDSERILYDQHKTRTINYVNEQKYDQIWIIPQMYNQNKYYSEILQGVKCIEIPFIWSPMSIKFTQKILNLPDDSSLLYKQKESKIGIFEPNISLMKWALPCVLIAENTYKTNKNINHVYITNLNKNKDSDINCFNMDQFNNICRGLELFKDKKITSESRYNTLEFMSKHCDIAISHQWENPLNYLYLDLAWMGWPILHNAHLCKDVGYYYEGFNYYQGSEMLNHILMNHEPNSNEYLNKNRKIINTYIPTNKCLQNKYKNLIENLFI
;
A
#
# COMPACT_ATOMS: atom_id res chain seq x y z
N MET A 1 33.86 30.08 -3.28
CA MET A 1 32.55 29.40 -3.27
C MET A 1 31.53 30.46 -2.85
N ASN A 2 30.54 30.75 -3.69
CA ASN A 2 29.54 31.76 -3.34
C ASN A 2 28.36 31.05 -2.72
N PHE A 3 28.05 31.34 -1.45
CA PHE A 3 26.85 30.87 -0.80
C PHE A 3 25.78 31.94 -0.89
N THR A 4 24.57 31.55 -1.21
CA THR A 4 23.43 32.45 -1.24
C THR A 4 22.43 32.02 -0.20
N ILE A 5 22.15 32.91 0.74
CA ILE A 5 21.19 32.67 1.82
C ILE A 5 19.98 33.53 1.59
N ASN A 6 18.81 32.93 1.65
CA ASN A 6 17.55 33.64 1.50
C ASN A 6 17.11 34.22 2.86
N THR A 7 17.09 35.53 3.00
CA THR A 7 16.67 36.19 4.23
C THR A 7 15.38 36.98 4.07
N SER A 8 14.35 36.50 4.71
CA SER A 8 13.25 37.35 5.17
C SER A 8 13.11 37.15 6.69
N ASN A 9 13.66 38.10 7.46
CA ASN A 9 13.55 38.29 8.90
C ASN A 9 14.21 37.29 9.86
N VAL A 10 15.22 37.81 10.55
CA VAL A 10 15.86 37.37 11.83
C VAL A 10 16.55 36.01 11.81
N PHE A 11 17.87 36.05 11.71
CA PHE A 11 18.77 34.91 12.00
C PHE A 11 18.99 34.74 13.51
N SER A 12 19.13 33.47 13.95
CA SER A 12 19.82 33.24 15.23
C SER A 12 21.32 33.49 15.07
N ASP A 13 21.97 34.01 16.09
CA ASP A 13 23.41 34.29 16.08
C ASP A 13 24.27 33.06 15.77
N GLU A 14 23.79 31.84 16.05
CA GLU A 14 24.44 30.58 15.70
C GLU A 14 24.48 30.32 14.18
N LEU A 15 23.43 30.68 13.46
CA LEU A 15 23.37 30.53 12.00
C LEU A 15 24.38 31.47 11.33
N ILE A 16 24.45 32.72 11.82
CA ILE A 16 25.39 33.74 11.34
C ILE A 16 26.83 33.29 11.58
N ASN A 17 27.15 32.82 12.79
CA ASN A 17 28.51 32.40 13.13
C ASN A 17 28.98 31.16 12.36
N SER A 18 28.10 30.24 11.97
CA SER A 18 28.45 29.08 11.14
C SER A 18 28.91 29.48 9.73
N PHE A 19 28.47 30.65 9.22
CA PHE A 19 28.79 31.13 7.87
C PHE A 19 30.00 32.08 7.82
N PHE A 20 30.29 32.80 8.89
CA PHE A 20 31.43 33.74 8.92
C PHE A 20 32.81 33.09 8.88
N ASN A 21 32.89 31.77 9.12
CA ASN A 21 34.15 31.01 9.00
C ASN A 21 34.46 30.58 7.54
N ILE A 22 33.67 31.02 6.53
CA ILE A 22 33.89 30.68 5.14
C ILE A 22 34.40 31.92 4.40
N ASN A 23 35.62 31.86 3.91
CA ASN A 23 36.21 32.91 3.07
C ASN A 23 35.54 32.96 1.69
N GLY A 24 34.52 33.80 1.52
CA GLY A 24 33.86 34.05 0.22
C GLY A 24 32.70 35.03 0.33
N PRO A 25 32.35 35.75 -0.73
CA PRO A 25 31.23 36.68 -0.71
C PRO A 25 29.89 35.95 -0.53
N VAL A 26 29.11 36.37 0.45
CA VAL A 26 27.75 35.92 0.71
C VAL A 26 26.79 36.88 0.00
N CYS A 27 26.01 36.42 -0.95
CA CYS A 27 24.94 37.19 -1.58
C CYS A 27 23.59 36.86 -0.93
N GLN A 28 22.88 37.89 -0.51
CA GLN A 28 21.55 37.78 0.07
C GLN A 28 20.48 38.06 -0.97
N MET A 29 19.50 37.16 -1.14
CA MET A 29 18.37 37.33 -2.06
C MET A 29 17.04 36.99 -1.40
N ASP A 30 16.03 37.84 -1.63
CA ASP A 30 14.67 37.60 -1.19
C ASP A 30 13.84 36.97 -2.35
N PHE A 31 13.49 35.71 -2.23
CA PHE A 31 12.74 34.96 -3.24
C PHE A 31 11.22 35.14 -3.14
N HIS A 32 10.71 35.89 -2.16
CA HIS A 32 9.27 36.06 -1.96
C HIS A 32 8.68 37.34 -2.59
N SER A 33 9.51 38.19 -3.17
CA SER A 33 9.03 39.42 -3.79
C SER A 33 9.26 39.44 -5.30
N LYS A 34 8.38 40.17 -6.01
CA LYS A 34 8.53 40.54 -7.43
C LYS A 34 9.85 41.25 -7.76
N THR A 35 10.68 41.49 -6.75
CA THR A 35 11.93 42.22 -6.77
C THR A 35 13.10 41.46 -7.40
N LEU A 36 13.01 40.13 -7.57
CA LEU A 36 14.10 39.33 -8.14
C LEU A 36 14.42 39.74 -9.58
N ILE A 37 13.40 40.09 -10.36
CA ILE A 37 13.56 40.60 -11.75
C ILE A 37 14.22 41.98 -11.78
N LYS A 38 14.09 42.78 -10.71
CA LYS A 38 14.69 44.11 -10.61
C LYS A 38 16.17 44.09 -10.19
N ASN A 39 16.61 43.04 -9.47
CA ASN A 39 17.95 42.99 -8.88
C ASN A 39 18.96 42.11 -9.66
N ILE A 40 18.55 41.52 -10.77
CA ILE A 40 19.50 41.01 -11.74
C ILE A 40 20.02 42.22 -12.52
N GLU A 41 21.11 42.83 -12.07
CA GLU A 41 21.88 43.76 -12.89
C GLU A 41 22.40 42.99 -14.11
N VAL A 42 21.66 43.11 -15.22
CA VAL A 42 22.05 42.58 -16.51
C VAL A 42 23.12 43.54 -17.03
N ASN A 43 24.38 43.22 -16.79
CA ASN A 43 25.45 43.85 -17.55
C ASN A 43 25.29 43.48 -19.03
N ASN A 44 25.18 44.44 -19.85
CA ASN A 44 24.64 44.65 -21.19
C ASN A 44 25.23 43.79 -22.34
N THR A 45 25.46 42.47 -22.20
CA THR A 45 26.13 41.72 -23.28
C THR A 45 25.44 40.43 -23.79
N ASP A 46 24.36 39.95 -23.15
CA ASP A 46 23.70 38.74 -23.67
C ASP A 46 22.23 38.95 -24.02
N ASN A 47 21.96 39.09 -25.32
CA ASN A 47 20.60 39.15 -25.87
C ASN A 47 19.70 37.97 -25.47
N ILE A 48 20.31 36.82 -25.17
CA ILE A 48 19.62 35.61 -24.73
C ILE A 48 19.02 35.78 -23.31
N ILE A 49 19.74 36.45 -22.41
CA ILE A 49 19.27 36.69 -21.02
C ILE A 49 18.10 37.70 -21.04
N VAL A 50 18.18 38.74 -21.91
CA VAL A 50 17.11 39.76 -22.03
C VAL A 50 15.85 39.15 -22.62
N ASP A 51 15.96 38.30 -23.67
CA ASP A 51 14.82 37.59 -24.25
C ASP A 51 14.17 36.60 -23.25
N PHE A 52 14.98 35.93 -22.51
CA PHE A 52 14.57 35.02 -21.44
C PHE A 52 13.82 35.74 -20.31
N LEU A 53 14.35 36.86 -19.83
CA LEU A 53 13.70 37.70 -18.80
C LEU A 53 12.40 38.30 -19.31
N ASN A 54 12.33 38.68 -20.57
CA ASN A 54 11.11 39.21 -21.20
C ASN A 54 10.03 38.11 -21.33
N LYS A 55 10.39 36.89 -21.70
CA LYS A 55 9.47 35.74 -21.72
C LYS A 55 8.95 35.42 -20.32
N ILE A 56 9.81 35.41 -19.30
CA ILE A 56 9.38 35.27 -17.90
C ILE A 56 8.43 36.38 -17.48
N LYS A 57 8.71 37.62 -17.85
CA LYS A 57 7.87 38.76 -17.50
C LYS A 57 6.48 38.68 -18.16
N VAL A 58 6.42 38.34 -19.43
CA VAL A 58 5.17 38.11 -20.16
C VAL A 58 4.37 36.98 -19.52
N PHE A 59 5.05 35.91 -19.12
CA PHE A 59 4.46 34.79 -18.41
C PHE A 59 3.91 35.18 -17.05
N LEU A 60 4.65 35.96 -16.28
CA LEU A 60 4.25 36.46 -14.96
C LEU A 60 3.10 37.48 -15.03
N ASP A 61 3.03 38.29 -16.08
CA ASP A 61 1.99 39.33 -16.26
C ASP A 61 0.67 38.77 -16.86
N ALA A 62 0.71 37.60 -17.53
CA ALA A 62 -0.43 37.07 -18.27
C ALA A 62 -1.38 36.18 -17.45
N GLN A 63 -1.09 35.87 -16.19
CA GLN A 63 -1.86 34.92 -15.40
C GLN A 63 -2.41 35.50 -14.09
N ASN A 64 -3.71 35.30 -13.84
CA ASN A 64 -4.37 35.56 -12.57
C ASN A 64 -3.88 34.57 -11.51
N TYR A 65 -3.05 35.04 -10.56
CA TYR A 65 -2.20 34.26 -9.67
C TYR A 65 -2.87 33.69 -8.41
N ASP A 66 -4.00 33.04 -8.49
CA ASP A 66 -4.59 32.40 -7.30
C ASP A 66 -4.25 30.91 -7.13
N ASP A 67 -3.60 30.28 -8.11
CA ASP A 67 -3.21 28.88 -8.03
C ASP A 67 -1.90 28.70 -7.23
N ILE A 68 -1.99 27.89 -6.14
CA ILE A 68 -0.87 27.57 -5.24
C ILE A 68 0.27 26.85 -5.99
N ASN A 69 -0.03 26.03 -6.99
CA ASN A 69 0.96 25.28 -7.75
C ASN A 69 1.79 26.20 -8.64
N ILE A 70 1.17 27.21 -9.26
CA ILE A 70 1.89 28.21 -10.03
C ILE A 70 2.85 29.00 -9.13
N LYS A 71 2.41 29.39 -7.92
CA LYS A 71 3.30 30.08 -6.95
C LYS A 71 4.52 29.26 -6.55
N LYS A 72 4.35 27.95 -6.33
CA LYS A 72 5.47 27.05 -6.04
C LYS A 72 6.41 26.92 -7.22
N ASN A 73 5.89 26.74 -8.43
CA ASN A 73 6.68 26.65 -9.64
C ASN A 73 7.49 27.92 -9.90
N VAL A 74 6.94 29.10 -9.65
CA VAL A 74 7.67 30.38 -9.81
C VAL A 74 8.87 30.45 -8.86
N VAL A 75 8.72 30.06 -7.61
CA VAL A 75 9.84 30.07 -6.63
C VAL A 75 10.94 29.10 -7.06
N LEU A 76 10.58 27.87 -7.42
CA LEU A 76 11.55 26.88 -7.87
C LEU A 76 12.23 27.27 -9.18
N PHE A 77 11.48 27.81 -10.12
CA PHE A 77 11.97 28.33 -11.39
C PHE A 77 13.03 29.42 -11.17
N ASN A 78 12.78 30.37 -10.28
CA ASN A 78 13.76 31.41 -9.92
C ASN A 78 15.05 30.83 -9.33
N LYS A 79 14.95 29.79 -8.50
CA LYS A 79 16.13 29.07 -7.96
C LYS A 79 16.91 28.38 -9.07
N LEU A 80 16.24 27.74 -10.01
CA LEU A 80 16.88 27.09 -11.16
C LEU A 80 17.60 28.11 -12.05
N CYS A 81 16.99 29.25 -12.34
CA CYS A 81 17.64 30.34 -13.09
C CYS A 81 18.87 30.85 -12.37
N PHE A 82 18.79 31.08 -11.07
CA PHE A 82 19.96 31.50 -10.28
C PHE A 82 21.10 30.48 -10.35
N LEU A 83 20.79 29.19 -10.12
CA LEU A 83 21.78 28.10 -10.19
C LEU A 83 22.41 27.99 -11.59
N TYR A 84 21.62 28.18 -12.64
CA TYR A 84 22.12 28.16 -14.01
C TYR A 84 23.15 29.28 -14.25
N PHE A 85 22.80 30.53 -13.92
CA PHE A 85 23.66 31.69 -14.24
C PHE A 85 24.84 31.88 -13.28
N LYS A 86 24.69 31.52 -12.03
CA LYS A 86 25.71 31.77 -10.99
C LYS A 86 26.40 30.49 -10.53
N GLY A 87 25.70 29.35 -10.59
CA GLY A 87 26.14 28.13 -9.90
C GLY A 87 26.14 28.29 -8.37
N GLY A 88 26.58 27.26 -7.68
CA GLY A 88 26.78 27.33 -6.23
C GLY A 88 25.76 26.57 -5.43
N VAL A 89 25.47 27.06 -4.24
CA VAL A 89 24.60 26.42 -3.24
C VAL A 89 23.51 27.40 -2.82
N ILE A 90 22.25 26.99 -2.93
CA ILE A 90 21.12 27.71 -2.35
C ILE A 90 20.72 26.97 -1.07
N ILE A 91 20.56 27.70 0.02
CA ILE A 91 20.13 27.18 1.32
C ILE A 91 18.97 28.03 1.83
N ASN A 92 17.84 27.38 2.17
CA ASN A 92 16.71 28.07 2.75
C ASN A 92 17.01 28.50 4.21
N LYS A 93 16.39 29.60 4.63
CA LYS A 93 16.58 30.19 5.97
C LYS A 93 16.27 29.26 7.16
N ASN A 94 15.46 28.24 6.95
CA ASN A 94 15.09 27.28 8.00
C ASN A 94 16.05 26.09 8.08
N ILE A 95 17.19 26.14 7.36
CA ILE A 95 18.19 25.09 7.32
C ILE A 95 19.41 25.51 8.13
N LEU A 96 19.78 24.71 9.12
CA LEU A 96 21.03 24.83 9.87
C LEU A 96 22.04 23.82 9.33
N VAL A 97 23.10 24.32 8.69
CA VAL A 97 24.16 23.46 8.16
C VAL A 97 25.02 22.94 9.32
N LYS A 98 25.11 21.64 9.48
CA LYS A 98 25.94 20.98 10.49
C LYS A 98 27.32 20.62 9.97
N ASN A 99 27.43 20.26 8.71
CA ASN A 99 28.67 19.87 8.09
C ASN A 99 28.90 20.62 6.77
N ILE A 100 29.62 21.74 6.88
CA ILE A 100 29.89 22.63 5.75
C ILE A 100 30.93 22.05 4.78
N GLU A 101 31.85 21.26 5.31
CA GLU A 101 32.90 20.63 4.53
C GLU A 101 32.27 19.61 3.58
N LYS A 102 31.26 18.87 4.05
CA LYS A 102 30.50 17.93 3.24
C LYS A 102 29.69 18.62 2.13
N ILE A 103 29.04 19.76 2.41
CA ILE A 103 28.37 20.58 1.39
C ILE A 103 29.38 21.06 0.35
N SER A 104 30.57 21.49 0.77
CA SER A 104 31.65 21.89 -0.14
C SER A 104 32.08 20.74 -1.06
N ASN A 105 32.21 19.53 -0.52
CA ASN A 105 32.56 18.35 -1.26
C ASN A 105 31.44 17.93 -2.25
N LEU A 106 30.20 18.01 -1.84
CA LEU A 106 29.03 17.78 -2.72
C LEU A 106 29.06 18.73 -3.93
N TYR A 107 29.33 20.02 -3.71
CA TYR A 107 29.46 20.99 -4.80
C TYR A 107 30.65 20.68 -5.75
N LYS A 108 31.79 20.25 -5.20
CA LYS A 108 32.96 19.93 -6.01
C LYS A 108 32.74 18.70 -6.89
N ASN A 109 32.08 17.69 -6.35
CA ASN A 109 32.05 16.35 -6.94
C ASN A 109 30.78 16.05 -7.76
N ASN A 110 29.74 16.88 -7.69
CA ASN A 110 28.48 16.60 -8.37
C ASN A 110 28.06 17.76 -9.28
N GLU A 111 27.35 17.44 -10.36
CA GLU A 111 26.77 18.43 -11.27
C GLU A 111 25.54 19.11 -10.71
N ILE A 112 24.64 18.32 -10.11
CA ILE A 112 23.43 18.76 -9.40
C ILE A 112 23.32 17.96 -8.10
N CYS A 113 22.92 18.64 -7.01
CA CYS A 113 22.56 17.99 -5.77
C CYS A 113 21.26 18.61 -5.23
N ILE A 114 20.27 17.79 -4.92
CA ILE A 114 18.97 18.18 -4.38
C ILE A 114 18.57 17.26 -3.24
N ILE A 115 17.54 17.66 -2.49
CA ILE A 115 16.99 16.86 -1.39
C ILE A 115 15.67 16.24 -1.84
N LYS A 116 15.51 14.94 -1.62
CA LYS A 116 14.24 14.24 -1.66
C LYS A 116 13.54 14.45 -0.32
N SER A 117 12.36 15.05 -0.36
CA SER A 117 11.57 15.26 0.85
C SER A 117 11.04 13.94 1.39
N CYS A 118 11.08 13.80 2.70
CA CYS A 118 10.40 12.71 3.41
C CYS A 118 8.86 12.85 3.35
N VAL A 119 8.36 14.02 2.97
CA VAL A 119 6.94 14.28 2.74
C VAL A 119 6.64 14.10 1.25
N ASN A 120 5.84 13.12 0.91
CA ASN A 120 5.34 12.86 -0.46
C ASN A 120 6.40 12.44 -1.50
N ASN A 121 7.61 12.03 -1.12
CA ASN A 121 8.68 11.73 -2.06
C ASN A 121 8.92 12.82 -3.12
N SER A 122 8.60 14.06 -2.79
CA SER A 122 8.75 15.21 -3.67
C SER A 122 10.11 15.90 -3.47
N LEU A 123 10.42 16.86 -4.33
CA LEU A 123 11.59 17.69 -4.14
C LEU A 123 11.41 18.58 -2.91
N PHE A 124 12.41 18.57 -2.01
CA PHE A 124 12.58 19.59 -1.00
C PHE A 124 13.62 20.61 -1.47
N ASP A 125 13.21 21.82 -1.69
CA ASP A 125 14.05 22.88 -2.25
C ASP A 125 14.88 23.63 -1.19
N GLY A 126 15.05 23.01 -0.01
CA GLY A 126 15.79 23.58 1.12
C GLY A 126 17.28 23.75 0.90
N ILE A 127 17.91 22.77 0.24
CA ILE A 127 19.30 22.86 -0.25
C ILE A 127 19.29 22.43 -1.72
N MET A 128 19.82 23.30 -2.56
CA MET A 128 20.01 23.01 -3.99
C MET A 128 21.45 23.39 -4.38
N ILE A 129 22.15 22.48 -4.99
CA ILE A 129 23.54 22.64 -5.43
C ILE A 129 23.61 22.40 -6.93
N ALA A 130 24.23 23.28 -7.68
CA ALA A 130 24.52 23.04 -9.09
C ALA A 130 25.74 23.78 -9.59
N LYS A 131 26.36 23.22 -10.62
CA LYS A 131 27.42 23.91 -11.39
C LYS A 131 26.80 25.03 -12.24
N LYS A 132 27.59 26.07 -12.47
CA LYS A 132 27.21 27.14 -13.39
C LYS A 132 27.02 26.59 -14.82
N GLU A 133 26.02 27.13 -15.53
CA GLU A 133 25.71 26.77 -16.91
C GLU A 133 25.42 25.27 -17.13
N ASN A 134 24.84 24.63 -16.12
CA ASN A 134 24.47 23.21 -16.21
C ASN A 134 23.35 23.01 -17.23
N VAL A 135 23.63 22.16 -18.25
CA VAL A 135 22.75 21.93 -19.40
C VAL A 135 21.40 21.34 -19.00
N LYS A 136 21.33 20.52 -17.97
CA LYS A 136 20.08 19.90 -17.49
C LYS A 136 19.18 20.92 -16.81
N ILE A 137 19.77 21.86 -16.07
CA ILE A 137 19.01 22.99 -15.49
C ILE A 137 18.47 23.89 -16.61
N LEU A 138 19.26 24.12 -17.66
CA LEU A 138 18.79 24.86 -18.81
C LEU A 138 17.62 24.16 -19.54
N GLU A 139 17.70 22.84 -19.68
CA GLU A 139 16.61 22.05 -20.26
C GLU A 139 15.31 22.17 -19.43
N LEU A 140 15.41 22.07 -18.10
CA LEU A 140 14.26 22.28 -17.20
C LEU A 140 13.66 23.68 -17.34
N ILE A 141 14.50 24.70 -17.34
CA ILE A 141 14.10 26.09 -17.54
C ILE A 141 13.32 26.23 -18.85
N ASN A 142 13.82 25.68 -19.94
CA ASN A 142 13.19 25.73 -21.26
C ASN A 142 11.84 24.98 -21.26
N ARG A 143 11.73 23.83 -20.61
CA ARG A 143 10.47 23.09 -20.50
C ARG A 143 9.41 23.89 -19.73
N VAL A 144 9.79 24.54 -18.63
CA VAL A 144 8.89 25.42 -17.87
C VAL A 144 8.43 26.63 -18.69
N LEU A 145 9.29 27.19 -19.52
CA LEU A 145 8.90 28.30 -20.42
C LEU A 145 7.92 27.88 -21.52
N ILE A 146 7.96 26.60 -21.92
CA ILE A 146 7.02 26.04 -22.90
C ILE A 146 5.69 25.66 -22.24
N ASP A 147 5.75 25.00 -21.09
CA ASP A 147 4.58 24.57 -20.32
C ASP A 147 4.74 24.95 -18.84
N PRO A 148 4.15 26.06 -18.43
CA PRO A 148 4.24 26.56 -17.06
C PRO A 148 3.55 25.73 -16.00
N LEU A 149 2.66 24.83 -16.38
CA LEU A 149 1.94 23.91 -15.49
C LEU A 149 2.69 22.60 -15.29
N ILE A 150 3.85 22.45 -15.96
CA ILE A 150 4.68 21.23 -15.84
C ILE A 150 5.11 21.01 -14.38
N ASP A 151 5.08 19.77 -13.94
CA ASP A 151 5.59 19.41 -12.60
C ASP A 151 7.13 19.41 -12.58
N ILE A 152 7.70 20.58 -12.25
CA ILE A 152 9.15 20.79 -12.14
C ILE A 152 9.78 19.83 -11.11
N ASN A 153 9.07 19.54 -10.02
CA ASN A 153 9.60 18.70 -8.94
C ASN A 153 9.86 17.28 -9.44
N THR A 154 8.87 16.67 -10.08
CA THR A 154 9.01 15.31 -10.65
C THR A 154 10.07 15.26 -11.74
N LEU A 155 10.13 16.27 -12.62
CA LEU A 155 11.15 16.30 -13.67
C LEU A 155 12.57 16.42 -13.10
N LEU A 156 12.79 17.29 -12.13
CA LEU A 156 14.11 17.48 -11.51
C LEU A 156 14.55 16.24 -10.72
N LEU A 157 13.65 15.60 -9.98
CA LEU A 157 13.93 14.34 -9.30
C LEU A 157 14.34 13.25 -10.28
N ASN A 158 13.59 13.06 -11.36
CA ASN A 158 13.92 12.06 -12.38
C ASN A 158 15.29 12.29 -13.02
N ILE A 159 15.65 13.54 -13.28
CA ILE A 159 16.98 13.89 -13.83
C ILE A 159 18.08 13.49 -12.85
N VAL A 160 17.91 13.76 -11.57
CA VAL A 160 18.93 13.51 -10.55
C VAL A 160 19.02 12.01 -10.21
N GLU A 161 17.88 11.29 -10.18
CA GLU A 161 17.88 9.85 -9.91
C GLU A 161 18.50 9.01 -11.05
N LEU A 162 18.42 9.48 -12.29
CA LEU A 162 18.92 8.74 -13.46
C LEU A 162 20.36 9.07 -13.84
N ASP A 163 20.96 10.12 -13.28
CA ASP A 163 22.29 10.58 -13.66
C ASP A 163 23.32 10.39 -12.55
N PRO A 164 24.33 9.54 -12.74
CA PRO A 164 25.38 9.30 -11.75
C PRO A 164 26.26 10.54 -11.44
N ALA A 165 26.25 11.57 -12.29
CA ALA A 165 26.92 12.85 -12.02
C ALA A 165 26.12 13.76 -11.07
N CYS A 166 24.88 13.38 -10.73
CA CYS A 166 24.01 14.08 -9.81
C CYS A 166 23.92 13.34 -8.47
N LYS A 167 23.52 14.04 -7.42
CA LYS A 167 23.40 13.47 -6.07
C LYS A 167 22.06 13.80 -5.45
N LEU A 168 21.41 12.77 -4.92
CA LEU A 168 20.20 12.91 -4.11
C LEU A 168 20.57 12.85 -2.62
N LEU A 169 20.12 13.84 -1.86
CA LEU A 169 20.16 13.86 -0.41
C LEU A 169 18.79 13.43 0.14
N ASN A 170 18.76 12.80 1.29
CA ASN A 170 17.51 12.36 1.92
C ASN A 170 17.21 13.20 3.18
N GLU A 171 15.95 13.53 3.34
CA GLU A 171 15.41 14.22 4.51
C GLU A 171 14.64 13.22 5.38
N TYR A 172 14.91 13.21 6.70
CA TYR A 172 14.21 12.42 7.69
C TYR A 172 13.69 13.30 8.82
N ILE A 173 12.39 13.20 9.10
CA ILE A 173 11.76 13.99 10.18
C ILE A 173 12.06 13.38 11.54
N ILE A 174 12.48 14.24 12.47
CA ILE A 174 12.70 13.91 13.89
C ILE A 174 12.01 14.97 14.73
N LEU A 175 10.83 14.67 15.25
CA LEU A 175 10.03 15.54 16.12
C LEU A 175 9.69 16.91 15.48
N ASP A 176 10.43 17.94 15.81
CA ASP A 176 10.23 19.34 15.40
C ASP A 176 11.12 19.79 14.24
N LYS A 177 11.98 18.91 13.76
CA LYS A 177 12.93 19.17 12.68
C LYS A 177 13.09 17.93 11.80
N SER A 178 13.68 18.11 10.64
CA SER A 178 14.20 17.00 9.84
C SER A 178 15.71 17.07 9.74
N ASN A 179 16.34 15.92 9.65
CA ASN A 179 17.77 15.80 9.38
C ASN A 179 17.99 15.46 7.92
N ILE A 180 19.04 16.02 7.34
CA ILE A 180 19.41 15.83 5.95
C ILE A 180 20.70 15.03 5.89
N TYR A 181 20.67 13.93 5.15
CA TYR A 181 21.75 12.96 5.03
C TYR A 181 22.16 12.73 3.58
N GLU A 182 23.36 12.20 3.37
CA GLU A 182 23.82 11.75 2.07
C GLU A 182 23.51 10.26 1.87
N GLY A 183 22.58 9.97 0.95
CA GLY A 183 22.18 8.58 0.67
C GLY A 183 21.42 7.94 1.84
N GLU A 184 21.65 6.65 2.06
CA GLU A 184 21.00 5.84 3.10
C GLU A 184 21.79 5.83 4.43
N ASP A 185 22.99 6.36 4.43
CA ASP A 185 23.83 6.43 5.63
C ASP A 185 23.36 7.58 6.53
N VAL A 186 22.71 7.21 7.62
CA VAL A 186 22.19 8.13 8.64
C VAL A 186 23.20 8.42 9.77
N SER A 187 24.45 8.01 9.62
CA SER A 187 25.48 8.18 10.64
C SER A 187 25.96 9.63 10.78
N GLU A 188 25.89 10.42 9.71
CA GLU A 188 26.40 11.78 9.68
C GLU A 188 25.39 12.78 9.13
N ILE A 189 24.92 13.68 10.00
CA ILE A 189 23.97 14.74 9.65
C ILE A 189 24.68 15.84 8.85
N ILE A 190 24.20 16.13 7.63
CA ILE A 190 24.70 17.25 6.81
C ILE A 190 24.08 18.56 7.28
N ALA A 191 22.76 18.59 7.50
CA ALA A 191 22.00 19.76 7.90
C ALA A 191 20.74 19.38 8.67
N GLU A 192 20.21 20.32 9.43
CA GLU A 192 18.90 20.22 10.11
C GLU A 192 17.95 21.24 9.51
N HIS A 193 16.75 20.81 9.16
CA HIS A 193 15.66 21.66 8.72
C HIS A 193 14.70 21.90 9.88
N TYR A 194 14.48 23.15 10.23
CA TYR A 194 13.54 23.55 11.27
C TYR A 194 12.23 23.97 10.64
N PHE A 195 11.13 23.30 10.99
CA PHE A 195 9.81 23.68 10.55
C PHE A 195 9.44 25.05 11.13
N LYS A 196 8.93 25.95 10.27
CA LYS A 196 8.52 27.29 10.71
C LYS A 196 7.42 27.19 11.78
N ASN A 197 7.77 27.57 13.01
CA ASN A 197 6.88 27.90 14.13
C ASN A 197 5.92 26.86 14.69
N GLU A 198 5.81 25.65 14.14
CA GLU A 198 5.00 24.59 14.74
C GLU A 198 5.65 23.23 14.43
N SER A 199 6.15 22.56 15.45
CA SER A 199 6.49 21.14 15.33
C SER A 199 5.22 20.36 14.99
N LEU A 200 5.33 19.18 14.37
CA LEU A 200 4.18 18.28 14.22
C LEU A 200 3.54 17.99 15.59
N LEU A 201 4.35 17.94 16.65
CA LEU A 201 3.90 17.78 18.02
C LEU A 201 3.06 18.96 18.51
N ASP A 202 3.52 20.21 18.27
CA ASP A 202 2.78 21.41 18.66
C ASP A 202 1.54 21.63 17.80
N LYS A 203 1.64 21.43 16.50
CA LYS A 203 0.53 21.55 15.56
C LYS A 203 -0.65 20.65 15.94
N PHE A 204 -0.36 19.42 16.38
CA PHE A 204 -1.37 18.45 16.78
C PHE A 204 -1.53 18.34 18.30
N LYS A 205 -0.82 19.17 19.11
CA LYS A 205 -0.78 19.08 20.58
C LYS A 205 -0.46 17.67 21.07
N LEU A 206 0.48 17.01 20.39
CA LEU A 206 0.87 15.65 20.71
C LEU A 206 1.65 15.61 22.01
N GLN A 207 1.21 14.74 22.90
CA GLN A 207 1.95 14.36 24.09
C GLN A 207 2.40 12.91 23.95
N LYS A 208 3.50 12.57 24.64
CA LYS A 208 3.93 11.18 24.70
C LYS A 208 2.80 10.33 25.27
N ASN A 209 2.40 9.29 24.54
CA ASN A 209 1.34 8.40 24.98
C ASN A 209 1.76 7.64 26.23
N VAL A 210 1.08 7.91 27.33
CA VAL A 210 1.18 7.12 28.57
C VAL A 210 -0.08 6.29 28.67
N VAL A 211 0.06 5.02 28.41
CA VAL A 211 -1.07 4.06 28.48
C VAL A 211 -1.29 3.70 29.94
N ASN A 212 -2.36 4.24 30.53
CA ASN A 212 -2.74 3.98 31.93
C ASN A 212 -3.78 2.89 32.07
N ASP A 213 -4.53 2.58 31.00
CA ASP A 213 -5.65 1.63 31.01
C ASP A 213 -5.73 0.91 29.67
N LEU A 214 -5.29 -0.34 29.65
CA LEU A 214 -5.27 -1.19 28.44
C LEU A 214 -6.68 -1.52 27.91
N SER A 215 -7.72 -1.29 28.69
CA SER A 215 -9.11 -1.50 28.25
C SER A 215 -9.65 -0.36 27.38
N LYS A 216 -8.98 0.81 27.38
CA LYS A 216 -9.40 2.05 26.70
C LYS A 216 -8.47 2.44 25.54
N LEU A 217 -7.70 1.50 25.04
CA LEU A 217 -6.78 1.76 23.93
C LEU A 217 -7.53 2.30 22.69
N LYS A 218 -6.90 3.28 22.05
CA LYS A 218 -7.29 3.81 20.76
C LYS A 218 -6.48 3.11 19.66
N ILE A 219 -7.18 2.43 18.79
CA ILE A 219 -6.58 1.54 17.80
C ILE A 219 -6.85 2.03 16.38
N GLY A 220 -5.78 2.16 15.59
CA GLY A 220 -5.84 2.45 14.16
C GLY A 220 -5.62 1.20 13.31
N ILE A 221 -6.30 1.08 12.17
CA ILE A 221 -6.09 0.02 11.19
C ILE A 221 -5.90 0.66 9.82
N THR A 222 -4.70 0.53 9.22
CA THR A 222 -4.48 1.11 7.88
C THR A 222 -5.20 0.31 6.82
N THR A 223 -5.94 0.99 5.95
CA THR A 223 -6.63 0.38 4.81
C THR A 223 -6.80 1.38 3.67
N ASN A 224 -6.70 0.91 2.43
CA ASN A 224 -7.07 1.72 1.27
C ASN A 224 -8.53 1.50 0.90
N ILE A 225 -9.21 2.56 0.49
CA ILE A 225 -10.60 2.49 0.03
C ILE A 225 -10.61 2.36 -1.50
N PRO A 226 -11.30 1.35 -2.05
CA PRO A 226 -11.39 1.18 -3.49
C PRO A 226 -12.23 2.28 -4.14
N PRO A 227 -12.04 2.56 -5.45
CA PRO A 227 -12.84 3.56 -6.15
C PRO A 227 -14.30 3.19 -6.33
N ASN A 228 -14.64 1.90 -6.22
CA ASN A 228 -15.99 1.37 -6.41
C ASN A 228 -16.45 0.57 -5.21
N LEU A 229 -17.71 0.73 -4.84
CA LEU A 229 -18.34 0.00 -3.74
C LEU A 229 -18.32 -1.53 -3.95
N ARG A 230 -18.48 -2.00 -5.19
CA ARG A 230 -18.40 -3.43 -5.53
C ARG A 230 -17.06 -4.08 -5.19
N ASP A 231 -15.98 -3.29 -5.17
CA ASP A 231 -14.63 -3.77 -4.91
C ASP A 231 -14.25 -3.73 -3.41
N PHE A 232 -15.15 -3.31 -2.53
CA PHE A 232 -14.87 -3.09 -1.11
C PHE A 232 -14.35 -4.37 -0.42
N TYR A 233 -14.91 -5.53 -0.73
CA TYR A 233 -14.45 -6.84 -0.24
C TYR A 233 -13.77 -7.69 -1.32
N SER A 234 -13.19 -7.08 -2.35
CA SER A 234 -12.65 -7.80 -3.51
C SER A 234 -11.37 -8.60 -3.25
N ASN A 235 -10.70 -8.39 -2.12
CA ASN A 235 -9.48 -9.12 -1.78
C ASN A 235 -9.35 -9.42 -0.28
N GLY A 236 -8.52 -10.42 0.04
CA GLY A 236 -8.32 -10.89 1.42
C GLY A 236 -7.73 -9.86 2.37
N ILE A 237 -6.93 -8.88 1.91
CA ILE A 237 -6.38 -7.82 2.77
C ILE A 237 -7.51 -6.94 3.29
N LYS A 238 -8.40 -6.48 2.42
CA LYS A 238 -9.56 -5.66 2.80
C LYS A 238 -10.49 -6.41 3.75
N GLN A 239 -10.76 -7.69 3.45
CA GLN A 239 -11.54 -8.55 4.36
C GLN A 239 -10.89 -8.62 5.75
N ASN A 240 -9.57 -8.86 5.82
CA ASN A 240 -8.85 -8.87 7.11
C ASN A 240 -8.95 -7.54 7.86
N CYS A 241 -8.79 -6.39 7.17
CA CYS A 241 -8.91 -5.07 7.78
C CYS A 241 -10.31 -4.88 8.42
N MET A 242 -11.36 -5.18 7.66
CA MET A 242 -12.75 -4.99 8.12
C MET A 242 -13.14 -5.97 9.24
N TYR A 243 -12.69 -7.22 9.17
CA TYR A 243 -12.97 -8.22 10.20
C TYR A 243 -12.21 -7.92 11.50
N LEU A 244 -10.97 -7.44 11.41
CA LEU A 244 -10.23 -6.97 12.58
C LEU A 244 -10.91 -5.74 13.20
N TYR A 245 -11.34 -4.78 12.38
CA TYR A 245 -12.10 -3.62 12.84
C TYR A 245 -13.36 -4.03 13.60
N GLU A 246 -14.17 -4.92 13.03
CA GLU A 246 -15.39 -5.44 13.67
C GLU A 246 -15.08 -6.17 14.98
N LEU A 247 -14.06 -7.02 15.00
CA LEU A 247 -13.66 -7.78 16.19
C LEU A 247 -13.23 -6.85 17.33
N LEU A 248 -12.38 -5.87 17.05
CA LEU A 248 -11.87 -4.96 18.08
C LEU A 248 -12.95 -4.00 18.59
N LYS A 249 -13.86 -3.54 17.73
CA LYS A 249 -15.06 -2.81 18.15
C LYS A 249 -15.94 -3.64 19.08
N ASN A 250 -16.22 -4.90 18.73
CA ASN A 250 -16.99 -5.83 19.57
C ASN A 250 -16.27 -6.21 20.88
N ALA A 251 -14.93 -6.11 20.90
CA ALA A 251 -14.13 -6.27 22.10
C ALA A 251 -14.14 -5.04 23.02
N GLY A 252 -14.69 -3.90 22.57
CA GLY A 252 -14.87 -2.69 23.37
C GLY A 252 -13.79 -1.61 23.18
N TYR A 253 -12.90 -1.74 22.20
CA TYR A 253 -11.87 -0.74 21.90
C TYR A 253 -12.42 0.44 21.08
N ASP A 254 -11.80 1.62 21.21
CA ASP A 254 -12.00 2.76 20.30
C ASP A 254 -11.17 2.52 19.02
N VAL A 255 -11.82 2.03 17.97
CA VAL A 255 -11.16 1.63 16.72
C VAL A 255 -11.55 2.54 15.59
N LYS A 256 -10.57 2.96 14.80
CA LYS A 256 -10.76 3.71 13.55
C LYS A 256 -9.98 3.11 12.40
N LEU A 257 -10.55 3.20 11.20
CA LEU A 257 -9.80 2.96 9.98
C LEU A 257 -8.89 4.17 9.71
N ILE A 258 -7.65 3.93 9.34
CA ILE A 258 -6.75 4.95 8.82
C ILE A 258 -6.70 4.75 7.31
N ILE A 259 -7.20 5.71 6.54
CA ILE A 259 -7.28 5.63 5.08
C ILE A 259 -6.15 6.41 4.43
N ASP A 260 -5.68 5.94 3.28
CA ASP A 260 -4.53 6.50 2.56
C ASP A 260 -4.79 7.89 1.97
N SER A 261 -6.03 8.21 1.64
CA SER A 261 -6.45 9.52 1.12
C SER A 261 -7.97 9.69 1.16
N ASP A 262 -8.44 10.92 1.06
CA ASP A 262 -9.88 11.29 0.95
C ASP A 262 -10.47 11.02 -0.42
N LYS A 263 -9.66 10.66 -1.40
CA LYS A 263 -10.08 10.49 -2.79
C LYS A 263 -11.33 9.60 -2.97
N ASN A 264 -11.44 8.56 -2.15
CA ASN A 264 -12.51 7.56 -2.24
C ASN A 264 -13.41 7.53 -1.00
N ILE A 265 -13.41 8.55 -0.16
CA ILE A 265 -14.23 8.60 1.09
C ILE A 265 -15.71 8.37 0.81
N LYS A 266 -16.23 8.90 -0.29
CA LYS A 266 -17.63 8.73 -0.70
C LYS A 266 -18.07 7.27 -0.74
N VAL A 267 -17.16 6.34 -1.05
CA VAL A 267 -17.46 4.90 -1.03
C VAL A 267 -17.83 4.40 0.37
N LEU A 268 -17.22 4.96 1.43
CA LEU A 268 -17.61 4.63 2.82
C LEU A 268 -18.96 5.23 3.18
N GLU A 269 -19.26 6.44 2.69
CA GLU A 269 -20.52 7.15 2.94
C GLU A 269 -21.70 6.50 2.20
N GLU A 270 -21.46 5.84 1.07
CA GLU A 270 -22.46 5.07 0.33
C GLU A 270 -22.91 3.78 1.06
N ILE A 271 -22.18 3.36 2.11
CA ILE A 271 -22.54 2.20 2.93
C ILE A 271 -23.59 2.61 3.97
N ASP A 272 -24.86 2.44 3.65
CA ASP A 272 -25.99 2.89 4.47
C ASP A 272 -26.34 1.97 5.66
N PHE A 273 -25.82 0.74 5.67
CA PHE A 273 -26.16 -0.29 6.68
C PHE A 273 -25.04 -0.56 7.69
N TYR A 274 -23.88 0.08 7.54
CA TYR A 274 -22.78 -0.01 8.48
C TYR A 274 -21.92 1.26 8.45
N THR A 275 -21.72 1.89 9.61
CA THR A 275 -20.90 3.09 9.71
C THR A 275 -19.48 2.72 10.16
N PHE A 276 -18.50 3.08 9.36
CA PHE A 276 -17.10 2.97 9.70
C PHE A 276 -16.57 4.29 10.28
N ASP A 277 -15.94 4.23 11.46
CA ASP A 277 -15.18 5.36 11.98
C ASP A 277 -13.82 5.39 11.31
N TYR A 278 -13.44 6.50 10.71
CA TYR A 278 -12.17 6.64 10.01
C TYR A 278 -11.48 7.98 10.25
N VAL A 279 -10.21 8.04 9.87
CA VAL A 279 -9.39 9.25 9.70
C VAL A 279 -8.51 9.07 8.48
N THR A 280 -8.07 10.17 7.88
CA THR A 280 -7.04 10.11 6.83
C THR A 280 -5.66 9.91 7.46
N ILE A 281 -4.71 9.44 6.68
CA ILE A 281 -3.33 9.30 7.16
C ILE A 281 -2.73 10.67 7.52
N ASP A 282 -3.12 11.74 6.85
CA ASP A 282 -2.69 13.10 7.13
C ASP A 282 -3.21 13.62 8.47
N ASP A 283 -4.39 13.14 8.89
CA ASP A 283 -5.03 13.49 10.15
C ASP A 283 -4.76 12.49 11.29
N VAL A 284 -3.87 11.52 11.07
CA VAL A 284 -3.62 10.41 12.02
C VAL A 284 -3.26 10.91 13.43
N PHE A 285 -2.58 12.04 13.55
CA PHE A 285 -2.17 12.62 14.83
C PHE A 285 -3.31 13.27 15.62
N THR A 286 -4.45 13.56 15.00
CA THR A 286 -5.62 14.16 15.69
C THR A 286 -6.26 13.23 16.69
N ARG A 287 -5.94 11.92 16.68
CA ARG A 287 -6.62 10.88 17.46
C ARG A 287 -5.83 10.28 18.61
N ASN A 288 -4.52 10.57 18.71
CA ASN A 288 -3.65 10.00 19.75
C ASN A 288 -3.80 8.48 19.87
N PHE A 289 -3.53 7.76 18.78
CA PHE A 289 -3.56 6.30 18.78
C PHE A 289 -2.52 5.71 19.73
N ASP A 290 -2.87 4.60 20.39
CA ASP A 290 -1.96 3.81 21.22
C ASP A 290 -1.36 2.65 20.42
N VAL A 291 -2.15 2.06 19.51
CA VAL A 291 -1.73 0.96 18.63
C VAL A 291 -2.20 1.24 17.20
N ILE A 292 -1.34 0.97 16.23
CA ILE A 292 -1.71 1.00 14.81
C ILE A 292 -1.34 -0.34 14.17
N PHE A 293 -2.32 -0.98 13.54
CA PHE A 293 -2.12 -2.15 12.67
C PHE A 293 -1.85 -1.69 11.24
N SER A 294 -0.62 -1.91 10.76
CA SER A 294 -0.24 -1.66 9.37
C SER A 294 -0.65 -2.86 8.51
N MET A 295 -1.65 -2.69 7.65
CA MET A 295 -2.27 -3.77 6.86
C MET A 295 -2.46 -3.41 5.38
N GLY A 296 -3.34 -2.47 5.06
CA GLY A 296 -3.77 -2.15 3.70
C GLY A 296 -2.77 -1.30 2.91
N PHE A 297 -1.95 -0.51 3.60
CA PHE A 297 -0.85 0.24 3.03
C PHE A 297 0.24 0.50 4.07
N SER A 298 1.45 0.78 3.60
CA SER A 298 2.59 1.14 4.46
C SER A 298 2.47 2.59 4.91
N ILE A 299 2.62 2.83 6.21
CA ILE A 299 2.60 4.19 6.76
C ILE A 299 3.79 4.98 6.17
N PRO A 300 3.59 6.21 5.65
CA PRO A 300 4.69 7.04 5.19
C PRO A 300 5.78 7.21 6.26
N ASN A 301 7.05 7.16 5.86
CA ASN A 301 8.17 7.03 6.81
C ASN A 301 8.24 8.17 7.84
N HIS A 302 7.97 9.40 7.42
CA HIS A 302 7.92 10.56 8.31
C HIS A 302 6.82 10.47 9.37
N ILE A 303 5.63 9.98 9.00
CA ILE A 303 4.52 9.74 9.93
C ILE A 303 4.86 8.59 10.87
N TYR A 304 5.42 7.50 10.33
CA TYR A 304 5.85 6.35 11.11
C TYR A 304 6.84 6.75 12.22
N ILE A 305 7.90 7.48 11.88
CA ILE A 305 8.90 7.93 12.85
C ILE A 305 8.25 8.80 13.93
N SER A 306 7.39 9.75 13.55
CA SER A 306 6.68 10.62 14.48
C SER A 306 5.77 9.85 15.44
N LEU A 307 5.02 8.87 14.94
CA LEU A 307 4.17 7.97 15.74
C LEU A 307 5.01 7.16 16.74
N LYS A 308 6.14 6.60 16.30
CA LYS A 308 7.06 5.87 17.19
C LYS A 308 7.63 6.76 18.29
N ASN A 309 8.00 7.99 17.97
CA ASN A 309 8.55 8.95 18.92
C ASN A 309 7.59 9.34 20.04
N ILE A 310 6.29 9.38 19.75
CA ILE A 310 5.24 9.60 20.77
C ILE A 310 4.78 8.31 21.47
N GLY A 311 5.39 7.17 21.17
CA GLY A 311 5.17 5.90 21.87
C GLY A 311 4.06 5.02 21.30
N VAL A 312 3.55 5.31 20.09
CA VAL A 312 2.56 4.45 19.42
C VAL A 312 3.18 3.09 19.10
N LYS A 313 2.47 2.02 19.45
CA LYS A 313 2.84 0.67 19.04
C LYS A 313 2.38 0.42 17.61
N ILE A 314 3.29 0.03 16.73
CA ILE A 314 2.98 -0.24 15.32
C ILE A 314 3.22 -1.72 15.04
N VAL A 315 2.15 -2.42 14.68
CA VAL A 315 2.15 -3.85 14.40
C VAL A 315 1.93 -4.08 12.91
N TYR A 316 2.83 -4.81 12.27
CA TYR A 316 2.58 -5.29 10.90
C TYR A 316 1.69 -6.52 10.94
N TYR A 317 0.48 -6.41 10.38
CA TYR A 317 -0.47 -7.52 10.30
C TYR A 317 -0.36 -8.17 8.90
N MET A 318 0.31 -9.29 8.84
CA MET A 318 0.63 -9.99 7.60
C MET A 318 -0.50 -10.92 7.17
N CYS A 319 -1.13 -10.58 6.03
CA CYS A 319 -2.23 -11.34 5.43
C CYS A 319 -1.82 -12.15 4.19
N GLY A 320 -0.58 -12.02 3.71
CA GLY A 320 -0.05 -12.66 2.51
C GLY A 320 1.16 -13.53 2.80
N ASN A 321 1.50 -14.41 1.85
CA ASN A 321 2.71 -15.20 1.91
C ASN A 321 3.87 -14.43 1.28
N ASN A 322 4.53 -13.60 2.08
CA ASN A 322 5.63 -12.77 1.62
C ASN A 322 6.81 -13.61 1.12
N TYR A 323 7.13 -14.70 1.81
CA TYR A 323 8.19 -15.62 1.38
C TYR A 323 7.97 -16.12 -0.05
N LEU A 324 6.76 -16.59 -0.35
CA LEU A 324 6.45 -17.10 -1.69
C LEU A 324 6.42 -15.98 -2.74
N ILE A 325 5.81 -14.84 -2.41
CA ILE A 325 5.74 -13.69 -3.31
C ILE A 325 7.14 -13.19 -3.68
N ASP A 326 8.05 -13.10 -2.71
CA ASP A 326 9.42 -12.66 -2.93
C ASP A 326 10.22 -13.73 -3.70
N SER A 327 9.99 -15.01 -3.40
CA SER A 327 10.62 -16.13 -4.13
C SER A 327 10.18 -16.15 -5.60
N GLU A 328 8.88 -16.02 -5.89
CA GLU A 328 8.35 -15.97 -7.25
C GLU A 328 8.87 -14.74 -8.01
N ARG A 329 9.03 -13.62 -7.32
CA ARG A 329 9.60 -12.40 -7.88
C ARG A 329 11.07 -12.56 -8.24
N ILE A 330 11.87 -13.13 -7.35
CA ILE A 330 13.31 -13.31 -7.55
C ILE A 330 13.58 -14.37 -8.62
N LEU A 331 12.86 -15.50 -8.57
CA LEU A 331 13.15 -16.64 -9.45
C LEU A 331 12.53 -16.51 -10.84
N TYR A 332 11.35 -15.87 -10.93
CA TYR A 332 10.55 -15.86 -12.17
C TYR A 332 10.21 -14.46 -12.66
N ASP A 333 10.77 -13.40 -12.06
CA ASP A 333 10.48 -12.00 -12.37
C ASP A 333 8.96 -11.68 -12.38
N GLN A 334 8.21 -12.35 -11.49
CA GLN A 334 6.78 -12.12 -11.30
C GLN A 334 6.55 -10.97 -10.31
N HIS A 335 5.32 -10.45 -10.29
CA HIS A 335 4.94 -9.37 -9.36
C HIS A 335 5.77 -8.07 -9.48
N LYS A 336 6.20 -7.70 -10.70
CA LYS A 336 7.06 -6.52 -10.98
C LYS A 336 6.54 -5.20 -10.39
N THR A 337 5.23 -5.05 -10.27
CA THR A 337 4.59 -3.85 -9.74
C THR A 337 4.55 -3.79 -8.20
N ARG A 338 4.88 -4.86 -7.50
CA ARG A 338 4.96 -4.85 -6.04
C ARG A 338 6.34 -4.39 -5.61
N THR A 339 6.40 -3.24 -4.97
CA THR A 339 7.58 -2.82 -4.21
C THR A 339 7.83 -3.82 -3.08
N ILE A 340 9.08 -4.22 -2.89
CA ILE A 340 9.49 -4.97 -1.70
C ILE A 340 9.39 -3.99 -0.53
N ASN A 341 8.35 -4.13 0.27
CA ASN A 341 8.13 -3.29 1.44
C ASN A 341 8.97 -3.72 2.66
N TYR A 342 10.04 -4.47 2.45
CA TYR A 342 11.02 -4.79 3.48
C TYR A 342 12.10 -3.70 3.55
N VAL A 343 11.66 -2.46 3.62
CA VAL A 343 12.61 -1.38 3.89
C VAL A 343 12.95 -1.49 5.37
N ASN A 344 14.23 -1.74 5.66
CA ASN A 344 14.80 -1.85 7.00
C ASN A 344 14.60 -0.60 7.89
N GLU A 345 13.94 0.41 7.37
CA GLU A 345 13.72 1.70 8.02
C GLU A 345 12.56 1.67 9.04
N GLN A 346 11.55 0.79 8.84
CA GLN A 346 10.39 0.71 9.74
C GLN A 346 10.48 -0.55 10.60
N LYS A 347 10.93 -0.41 11.84
CA LYS A 347 10.95 -1.50 12.81
C LYS A 347 9.63 -1.57 13.57
N TYR A 348 8.78 -2.49 13.18
CA TYR A 348 7.53 -2.76 13.88
C TYR A 348 7.78 -3.23 15.33
N ASP A 349 6.80 -3.05 16.22
CA ASP A 349 6.90 -3.61 17.58
C ASP A 349 6.72 -5.13 17.55
N GLN A 350 5.84 -5.62 16.70
CA GLN A 350 5.62 -7.05 16.43
C GLN A 350 5.11 -7.22 14.99
N ILE A 351 5.27 -8.45 14.47
CA ILE A 351 4.63 -8.89 13.23
C ILE A 351 3.60 -9.96 13.58
N TRP A 352 2.35 -9.70 13.25
CA TRP A 352 1.26 -10.63 13.44
C TRP A 352 0.95 -11.35 12.14
N ILE A 353 0.99 -12.67 12.15
CA ILE A 353 0.84 -13.49 10.94
C ILE A 353 -0.41 -14.36 11.07
N ILE A 354 -1.30 -14.33 10.09
CA ILE A 354 -2.48 -15.21 10.04
C ILE A 354 -2.03 -16.69 9.95
N PRO A 355 -2.81 -17.66 10.51
CA PRO A 355 -2.36 -19.02 10.73
C PRO A 355 -1.85 -19.72 9.48
N GLN A 356 -2.54 -19.56 8.37
CA GLN A 356 -2.20 -20.21 7.10
C GLN A 356 -0.89 -19.73 6.47
N MET A 357 -0.35 -18.59 6.92
CA MET A 357 0.91 -18.01 6.41
C MET A 357 2.07 -18.15 7.42
N TYR A 358 1.77 -18.58 8.66
CA TYR A 358 2.72 -18.51 9.76
C TYR A 358 3.98 -19.36 9.55
N ASN A 359 3.82 -20.63 9.18
CA ASN A 359 4.94 -21.56 9.09
C ASN A 359 6.01 -21.13 8.08
N GLN A 360 5.60 -20.63 6.90
CA GLN A 360 6.53 -20.20 5.85
C GLN A 360 7.16 -18.84 6.16
N ASN A 361 6.42 -17.94 6.84
CA ASN A 361 6.82 -16.55 6.97
C ASN A 361 7.47 -16.20 8.30
N LYS A 362 7.27 -17.00 9.36
CA LYS A 362 7.79 -16.69 10.70
C LYS A 362 9.28 -16.37 10.68
N TYR A 363 10.11 -17.35 10.43
CA TYR A 363 11.56 -17.19 10.49
C TYR A 363 12.10 -16.29 9.38
N TYR A 364 11.47 -16.33 8.20
CA TYR A 364 11.77 -15.45 7.09
C TYR A 364 11.63 -13.98 7.51
N SER A 365 10.49 -13.61 8.07
CA SER A 365 10.21 -12.25 8.49
C SER A 365 10.98 -11.83 9.75
N GLU A 366 11.15 -12.74 10.73
CA GLU A 366 11.95 -12.47 11.94
C GLU A 366 13.41 -12.14 11.59
N ILE A 367 14.02 -12.88 10.67
CA ILE A 367 15.41 -12.63 10.26
C ILE A 367 15.53 -11.35 9.45
N LEU A 368 14.64 -11.11 8.48
CA LEU A 368 14.70 -9.92 7.63
C LEU A 368 14.41 -8.62 8.39
N GLN A 369 13.45 -8.65 9.31
CA GLN A 369 12.98 -7.46 10.02
C GLN A 369 13.61 -7.26 11.39
N GLY A 370 14.22 -8.31 11.96
CA GLY A 370 14.72 -8.30 13.33
C GLY A 370 13.61 -8.09 14.37
N VAL A 371 12.38 -8.57 14.08
CA VAL A 371 11.18 -8.35 14.89
C VAL A 371 10.44 -9.65 15.11
N LYS A 372 9.95 -9.87 16.34
CA LYS A 372 9.23 -11.09 16.73
C LYS A 372 7.93 -11.24 15.92
N CYS A 373 7.75 -12.44 15.37
CA CYS A 373 6.53 -12.84 14.68
C CYS A 373 5.61 -13.65 15.60
N ILE A 374 4.33 -13.29 15.59
CA ILE A 374 3.29 -13.94 16.41
C ILE A 374 2.23 -14.55 15.48
N GLU A 375 1.90 -15.81 15.70
CA GLU A 375 0.72 -16.42 15.09
C GLU A 375 -0.54 -15.88 15.76
N ILE A 376 -1.47 -15.37 14.97
CA ILE A 376 -2.72 -14.80 15.46
C ILE A 376 -3.91 -15.65 15.06
N PRO A 377 -5.02 -15.64 15.84
CA PRO A 377 -6.23 -16.35 15.45
C PRO A 377 -6.83 -15.81 14.16
N PHE A 378 -7.36 -16.71 13.33
CA PHE A 378 -8.09 -16.33 12.12
C PHE A 378 -9.42 -15.67 12.47
N ILE A 379 -9.78 -14.65 11.70
CA ILE A 379 -11.07 -13.93 11.83
C ILE A 379 -11.84 -14.09 10.52
N TRP A 380 -13.12 -14.39 10.64
CA TRP A 380 -14.05 -14.36 9.52
C TRP A 380 -15.37 -13.73 9.97
N SER A 381 -16.04 -13.00 9.10
CA SER A 381 -17.36 -12.40 9.40
C SER A 381 -18.32 -12.57 8.23
N PRO A 382 -19.60 -12.86 8.49
CA PRO A 382 -20.64 -12.84 7.47
C PRO A 382 -20.92 -11.42 6.93
N MET A 383 -20.26 -10.39 7.43
CA MET A 383 -20.43 -9.01 6.98
C MET A 383 -20.14 -8.87 5.48
N SER A 384 -19.06 -9.51 4.96
CA SER A 384 -18.74 -9.48 3.53
C SER A 384 -19.84 -10.09 2.66
N ILE A 385 -20.47 -11.15 3.13
CA ILE A 385 -21.61 -11.79 2.46
C ILE A 385 -22.80 -10.85 2.44
N LYS A 386 -23.22 -10.32 3.59
CA LYS A 386 -24.34 -9.37 3.71
C LYS A 386 -24.12 -8.12 2.86
N PHE A 387 -22.90 -7.61 2.88
CA PHE A 387 -22.50 -6.48 2.05
C PHE A 387 -22.67 -6.80 0.55
N THR A 388 -22.14 -7.93 0.10
CA THR A 388 -22.23 -8.38 -1.29
C THR A 388 -23.67 -8.60 -1.71
N GLN A 389 -24.49 -9.25 -0.86
CA GLN A 389 -25.92 -9.46 -1.11
C GLN A 389 -26.64 -8.12 -1.33
N LYS A 390 -26.39 -7.13 -0.48
CA LYS A 390 -27.00 -5.81 -0.58
C LYS A 390 -26.58 -5.05 -1.84
N ILE A 391 -25.27 -4.98 -2.14
CA ILE A 391 -24.74 -4.24 -3.28
C ILE A 391 -25.16 -4.87 -4.61
N LEU A 392 -25.30 -6.20 -4.67
CA LEU A 392 -25.70 -6.92 -5.88
C LEU A 392 -27.20 -7.20 -5.95
N ASN A 393 -27.98 -6.69 -5.00
CA ASN A 393 -29.41 -6.97 -4.85
C ASN A 393 -29.73 -8.48 -4.87
N LEU A 394 -28.89 -9.28 -4.19
CA LEU A 394 -29.12 -10.70 -4.01
C LEU A 394 -30.03 -10.94 -2.80
N PRO A 395 -30.79 -12.03 -2.77
CA PRO A 395 -31.61 -12.40 -1.61
C PRO A 395 -30.78 -12.56 -0.33
N ASP A 396 -31.30 -12.08 0.79
CA ASP A 396 -30.68 -12.27 2.12
C ASP A 396 -30.75 -13.74 2.57
N ASP A 397 -31.80 -14.44 2.19
CA ASP A 397 -31.98 -15.86 2.49
C ASP A 397 -31.10 -16.72 1.57
N SER A 398 -30.17 -17.45 2.18
CA SER A 398 -29.27 -18.38 1.45
C SER A 398 -30.04 -19.45 0.68
N SER A 399 -31.22 -19.86 1.17
CA SER A 399 -32.06 -20.86 0.48
C SER A 399 -32.58 -20.39 -0.87
N LEU A 400 -32.67 -19.07 -1.08
CA LEU A 400 -33.07 -18.48 -2.34
C LEU A 400 -31.92 -18.37 -3.35
N LEU A 401 -30.67 -18.45 -2.90
CA LEU A 401 -29.47 -18.37 -3.75
C LEU A 401 -29.07 -19.74 -4.30
N TYR A 402 -29.27 -20.82 -3.52
CA TYR A 402 -28.96 -22.19 -3.94
C TYR A 402 -30.25 -23.02 -4.03
N LYS A 403 -30.90 -23.03 -5.18
CA LYS A 403 -32.24 -23.62 -5.38
C LYS A 403 -32.23 -24.99 -6.00
N GLN A 404 -31.34 -25.26 -6.92
CA GLN A 404 -31.30 -26.45 -7.72
C GLN A 404 -29.90 -27.03 -7.84
N LYS A 405 -29.84 -28.35 -7.95
CA LYS A 405 -28.60 -29.07 -8.19
C LYS A 405 -28.52 -29.37 -9.70
N GLU A 406 -27.66 -28.66 -10.39
CA GLU A 406 -27.43 -28.81 -11.82
C GLU A 406 -26.09 -29.49 -12.16
N SER A 407 -25.30 -29.84 -11.14
CA SER A 407 -23.98 -30.43 -11.29
C SER A 407 -23.01 -29.54 -12.08
N LYS A 408 -23.10 -28.22 -11.87
CA LYS A 408 -22.22 -27.19 -12.45
C LYS A 408 -21.18 -26.79 -11.43
N ILE A 409 -19.93 -26.88 -11.81
CA ILE A 409 -18.77 -26.69 -10.91
C ILE A 409 -18.10 -25.35 -11.17
N GLY A 410 -17.82 -24.58 -10.13
CA GLY A 410 -17.03 -23.36 -10.16
C GLY A 410 -15.62 -23.57 -9.57
N ILE A 411 -14.60 -23.12 -10.29
CA ILE A 411 -13.20 -23.04 -9.85
C ILE A 411 -12.81 -21.56 -9.79
N PHE A 412 -12.55 -21.05 -8.58
CA PHE A 412 -12.35 -19.61 -8.32
C PHE A 412 -10.90 -19.24 -8.02
N GLU A 413 -9.94 -20.10 -8.38
CA GLU A 413 -8.54 -19.82 -8.13
C GLU A 413 -8.06 -18.57 -8.90
N PRO A 414 -7.24 -17.68 -8.27
CA PRO A 414 -6.80 -16.44 -8.91
C PRO A 414 -5.86 -16.62 -10.09
N ASN A 415 -5.20 -17.78 -10.23
CA ASN A 415 -4.25 -18.13 -11.30
C ASN A 415 -3.08 -17.14 -11.45
N ILE A 416 -2.54 -16.66 -10.33
CA ILE A 416 -1.45 -15.66 -10.27
C ILE A 416 -0.20 -16.15 -9.52
N SER A 417 -0.22 -17.35 -8.96
CA SER A 417 0.84 -17.91 -8.12
C SER A 417 0.76 -19.43 -8.11
N LEU A 418 1.86 -20.11 -7.86
CA LEU A 418 1.91 -21.55 -7.63
C LEU A 418 1.00 -22.00 -6.49
N MET A 419 0.77 -21.12 -5.51
CA MET A 419 -0.12 -21.37 -4.38
C MET A 419 -1.58 -21.57 -4.80
N LYS A 420 -2.04 -20.88 -5.85
CA LYS A 420 -3.47 -20.72 -6.18
C LYS A 420 -3.69 -20.76 -7.69
N TRP A 421 -3.83 -21.95 -8.25
CA TRP A 421 -4.09 -22.13 -9.67
C TRP A 421 -5.05 -23.28 -9.96
N ALA A 422 -5.72 -23.22 -11.10
CA ALA A 422 -6.90 -24.04 -11.39
C ALA A 422 -6.60 -25.49 -11.76
N LEU A 423 -5.41 -25.83 -12.27
CA LEU A 423 -5.16 -27.16 -12.85
C LEU A 423 -5.46 -28.33 -11.90
N PRO A 424 -5.05 -28.29 -10.60
CA PRO A 424 -5.41 -29.37 -9.67
C PRO A 424 -6.92 -29.62 -9.58
N CYS A 425 -7.72 -28.55 -9.55
CA CYS A 425 -9.18 -28.64 -9.51
C CYS A 425 -9.74 -29.26 -10.80
N VAL A 426 -9.17 -28.89 -11.96
CA VAL A 426 -9.54 -29.47 -13.25
C VAL A 426 -9.23 -30.96 -13.29
N LEU A 427 -8.09 -31.39 -12.77
CA LEU A 427 -7.72 -32.82 -12.73
C LEU A 427 -8.64 -33.63 -11.82
N ILE A 428 -9.10 -33.09 -10.71
CA ILE A 428 -10.10 -33.72 -9.83
C ILE A 428 -11.43 -33.86 -10.60
N ALA A 429 -11.91 -32.79 -11.22
CA ALA A 429 -13.13 -32.81 -12.01
C ALA A 429 -13.04 -33.82 -13.19
N GLU A 430 -11.90 -33.84 -13.90
CA GLU A 430 -11.63 -34.78 -14.99
C GLU A 430 -11.70 -36.23 -14.53
N ASN A 431 -10.99 -36.54 -13.43
CA ASN A 431 -10.97 -37.91 -12.91
C ASN A 431 -12.36 -38.38 -12.45
N THR A 432 -13.15 -37.46 -11.87
CA THR A 432 -14.57 -37.75 -11.55
C THR A 432 -15.38 -37.96 -12.81
N TYR A 433 -15.21 -37.11 -13.86
CA TYR A 433 -15.97 -37.17 -15.09
C TYR A 433 -15.75 -38.48 -15.87
N LYS A 434 -14.59 -39.11 -15.77
CA LYS A 434 -14.31 -40.43 -16.38
C LYS A 434 -15.22 -41.53 -15.86
N THR A 435 -15.59 -41.46 -14.59
CA THR A 435 -16.42 -42.46 -13.91
C THR A 435 -17.87 -42.04 -13.74
N ASN A 436 -18.14 -40.74 -13.70
CA ASN A 436 -19.47 -40.18 -13.51
C ASN A 436 -19.72 -39.01 -14.47
N LYS A 437 -20.46 -39.27 -15.53
CA LYS A 437 -20.79 -38.29 -16.59
C LYS A 437 -21.82 -37.23 -16.17
N ASN A 438 -22.27 -37.23 -14.92
CA ASN A 438 -23.27 -36.28 -14.42
C ASN A 438 -22.71 -34.85 -14.19
N ILE A 439 -21.41 -34.61 -14.41
CA ILE A 439 -20.89 -33.24 -14.44
C ILE A 439 -21.44 -32.55 -15.68
N ASN A 440 -22.26 -31.51 -15.44
CA ASN A 440 -22.88 -30.77 -16.52
C ASN A 440 -21.90 -29.76 -17.14
N HIS A 441 -21.24 -28.97 -16.31
CA HIS A 441 -20.25 -27.98 -16.75
C HIS A 441 -19.24 -27.62 -15.66
N VAL A 442 -18.04 -27.19 -16.06
CA VAL A 442 -16.97 -26.69 -15.20
C VAL A 442 -16.58 -25.28 -15.67
N TYR A 443 -16.74 -24.31 -14.80
CA TYR A 443 -16.35 -22.91 -15.03
C TYR A 443 -15.03 -22.61 -14.32
N ILE A 444 -14.01 -22.14 -15.05
CA ILE A 444 -12.75 -21.69 -14.45
C ILE A 444 -12.71 -20.17 -14.53
N THR A 445 -12.88 -19.50 -13.40
CA THR A 445 -12.82 -18.05 -13.35
C THR A 445 -11.37 -17.53 -13.28
N ASN A 446 -11.18 -16.23 -13.49
CA ASN A 446 -9.89 -15.53 -13.44
C ASN A 446 -8.87 -15.96 -14.53
N LEU A 447 -9.28 -16.62 -15.59
CA LEU A 447 -8.42 -16.97 -16.73
C LEU A 447 -8.47 -15.92 -17.84
N ASN A 448 -9.66 -15.42 -18.18
CA ASN A 448 -9.83 -14.37 -19.18
C ASN A 448 -9.56 -13.00 -18.54
N LYS A 449 -8.31 -12.55 -18.58
CA LYS A 449 -7.91 -11.23 -18.06
C LYS A 449 -8.02 -10.19 -19.17
N ASN A 450 -8.47 -8.98 -18.84
CA ASN A 450 -8.37 -7.83 -19.72
C ASN A 450 -6.90 -7.57 -20.05
N LYS A 451 -6.61 -7.23 -21.30
CA LYS A 451 -5.24 -7.04 -21.84
C LYS A 451 -4.41 -5.99 -21.09
N ASP A 452 -5.07 -5.14 -20.28
CA ASP A 452 -4.46 -4.02 -19.55
C ASP A 452 -4.01 -4.37 -18.11
N SER A 453 -4.12 -5.64 -17.69
CA SER A 453 -3.60 -6.03 -16.37
C SER A 453 -2.13 -6.46 -16.49
N ASP A 454 -1.22 -5.70 -15.90
CA ASP A 454 0.24 -5.97 -15.81
C ASP A 454 0.63 -7.29 -15.11
N ILE A 455 -0.36 -8.08 -14.67
CA ILE A 455 -0.16 -9.36 -13.98
C ILE A 455 -0.49 -10.51 -14.93
N ASN A 456 0.18 -10.59 -16.07
CA ASN A 456 0.02 -11.67 -17.03
C ASN A 456 1.10 -12.76 -16.87
N CYS A 457 1.10 -13.48 -15.74
CA CYS A 457 1.97 -14.63 -15.56
C CYS A 457 1.32 -15.97 -15.95
N PHE A 458 0.00 -16.00 -16.24
CA PHE A 458 -0.68 -17.25 -16.64
C PHE A 458 -0.60 -17.47 -18.14
N ASN A 459 0.10 -18.54 -18.55
CA ASN A 459 0.22 -18.91 -19.97
C ASN A 459 -0.96 -19.80 -20.39
N MET A 460 -1.95 -19.19 -21.02
CA MET A 460 -3.18 -19.86 -21.45
C MET A 460 -2.94 -20.95 -22.50
N ASP A 461 -1.97 -20.74 -23.40
CA ASP A 461 -1.67 -21.72 -24.44
C ASP A 461 -1.06 -22.99 -23.86
N GLN A 462 -0.13 -22.85 -22.90
CA GLN A 462 0.44 -24.00 -22.20
C GLN A 462 -0.59 -24.71 -21.34
N PHE A 463 -1.46 -23.96 -20.65
CA PHE A 463 -2.58 -24.56 -19.91
C PHE A 463 -3.49 -25.38 -20.83
N ASN A 464 -3.90 -24.83 -21.95
CA ASN A 464 -4.73 -25.50 -22.95
C ASN A 464 -4.01 -26.73 -23.53
N ASN A 465 -2.69 -26.66 -23.78
CA ASN A 465 -1.91 -27.80 -24.25
C ASN A 465 -1.91 -28.97 -23.25
N ILE A 466 -1.80 -28.69 -21.95
CA ILE A 466 -1.90 -29.72 -20.90
C ILE A 466 -3.31 -30.32 -20.87
N CYS A 467 -4.34 -29.49 -20.99
CA CYS A 467 -5.73 -29.89 -20.80
C CYS A 467 -6.39 -30.52 -22.06
N ARG A 468 -5.86 -30.27 -23.25
CA ARG A 468 -6.49 -30.69 -24.54
C ARG A 468 -6.79 -32.19 -24.65
N GLY A 469 -6.09 -33.04 -23.91
CA GLY A 469 -6.27 -34.48 -23.87
C GLY A 469 -7.40 -34.94 -22.95
N LEU A 470 -7.87 -34.06 -22.06
CA LEU A 470 -8.89 -34.36 -21.07
C LEU A 470 -10.28 -34.57 -21.74
N GLU A 471 -11.10 -35.45 -21.18
CA GLU A 471 -12.45 -35.72 -21.68
C GLU A 471 -13.36 -34.49 -21.52
N LEU A 472 -13.28 -33.78 -20.39
CA LEU A 472 -14.01 -32.54 -20.16
C LEU A 472 -13.77 -31.48 -21.26
N PHE A 473 -12.53 -31.36 -21.77
CA PHE A 473 -12.20 -30.48 -22.89
C PHE A 473 -12.74 -31.00 -24.23
N LYS A 474 -12.58 -32.28 -24.50
CA LYS A 474 -13.10 -32.92 -25.73
C LYS A 474 -14.62 -32.80 -25.82
N ASP A 475 -15.31 -33.01 -24.70
CA ASP A 475 -16.77 -32.96 -24.60
C ASP A 475 -17.30 -31.52 -24.44
N LYS A 476 -16.40 -30.49 -24.47
CA LYS A 476 -16.74 -29.06 -24.33
C LYS A 476 -17.48 -28.74 -23.02
N LYS A 477 -17.16 -29.46 -21.96
CA LYS A 477 -17.76 -29.32 -20.63
C LYS A 477 -17.02 -28.32 -19.71
N ILE A 478 -16.04 -27.59 -20.23
CA ILE A 478 -15.23 -26.66 -19.47
C ILE A 478 -15.10 -25.35 -20.23
N THR A 479 -15.21 -24.22 -19.50
CA THR A 479 -15.01 -22.88 -20.04
C THR A 479 -14.12 -22.03 -19.15
N SER A 480 -13.42 -21.11 -19.79
CA SER A 480 -12.59 -20.10 -19.14
C SER A 480 -13.36 -18.79 -19.02
N GLU A 481 -13.45 -18.27 -17.83
CA GLU A 481 -14.24 -17.09 -17.50
C GLU A 481 -13.36 -15.94 -16.98
N SER A 482 -13.90 -14.73 -17.03
CA SER A 482 -13.31 -13.54 -16.41
C SER A 482 -13.40 -13.59 -14.88
N ARG A 483 -12.93 -12.54 -14.22
CA ARG A 483 -13.10 -12.39 -12.78
C ARG A 483 -14.52 -11.92 -12.45
N TYR A 484 -15.18 -12.63 -11.57
CA TYR A 484 -16.52 -12.33 -11.07
C TYR A 484 -16.56 -12.30 -9.55
N ASN A 485 -17.60 -11.69 -8.98
CA ASN A 485 -17.93 -11.88 -7.58
C ASN A 485 -18.39 -13.34 -7.38
N THR A 486 -17.81 -14.02 -6.39
CA THR A 486 -18.05 -15.47 -6.20
C THR A 486 -19.49 -15.77 -5.85
N LEU A 487 -20.12 -15.01 -4.93
CA LEU A 487 -21.51 -15.25 -4.54
C LEU A 487 -22.47 -15.05 -5.71
N GLU A 488 -22.25 -14.00 -6.51
CA GLU A 488 -23.05 -13.72 -7.70
C GLU A 488 -22.91 -14.84 -8.73
N PHE A 489 -21.67 -15.28 -8.97
CA PHE A 489 -21.40 -16.33 -9.96
C PHE A 489 -21.96 -17.68 -9.53
N MET A 490 -21.79 -18.05 -8.25
CA MET A 490 -22.39 -19.26 -7.68
C MET A 490 -23.91 -19.23 -7.78
N SER A 491 -24.56 -18.12 -7.43
CA SER A 491 -26.03 -18.02 -7.46
C SER A 491 -26.63 -18.14 -8.86
N LYS A 492 -25.86 -17.83 -9.92
CA LYS A 492 -26.34 -17.81 -11.31
C LYS A 492 -25.87 -18.98 -12.15
N HIS A 493 -24.68 -19.52 -11.86
CA HIS A 493 -23.99 -20.40 -12.80
C HIS A 493 -23.48 -21.70 -12.19
N CYS A 494 -23.28 -21.79 -10.88
CA CYS A 494 -22.67 -22.95 -10.24
C CYS A 494 -23.46 -23.41 -9.02
N ASP A 495 -23.35 -24.68 -8.70
CA ASP A 495 -23.91 -25.30 -7.51
C ASP A 495 -22.89 -26.07 -6.67
N ILE A 496 -21.67 -26.26 -7.18
CA ILE A 496 -20.56 -26.90 -6.49
C ILE A 496 -19.30 -26.04 -6.71
N ALA A 497 -18.46 -25.91 -5.69
CA ALA A 497 -17.15 -25.28 -5.85
C ALA A 497 -16.02 -26.28 -5.55
N ILE A 498 -14.92 -26.19 -6.31
CA ILE A 498 -13.68 -26.93 -6.04
C ILE A 498 -12.56 -25.93 -5.88
N SER A 499 -11.75 -26.10 -4.85
CA SER A 499 -10.53 -25.34 -4.61
C SER A 499 -9.37 -26.25 -4.22
N HIS A 500 -8.20 -25.93 -4.75
CA HIS A 500 -6.95 -26.54 -4.36
C HIS A 500 -5.92 -25.44 -4.13
N GLN A 501 -5.35 -25.38 -2.94
CA GLN A 501 -4.33 -24.41 -2.64
C GLN A 501 -3.12 -25.11 -1.99
N TRP A 502 -1.93 -24.72 -2.46
CA TRP A 502 -0.67 -25.14 -1.88
C TRP A 502 -0.22 -24.11 -0.85
N GLU A 503 0.21 -24.56 0.33
CA GLU A 503 0.70 -23.68 1.40
C GLU A 503 -0.26 -22.52 1.78
N ASN A 504 -1.56 -22.75 1.65
CA ASN A 504 -2.61 -21.84 2.10
C ASN A 504 -3.80 -22.62 2.69
N PRO A 505 -3.59 -23.26 3.85
CA PRO A 505 -4.51 -24.25 4.40
C PRO A 505 -5.78 -23.66 5.07
N LEU A 506 -6.13 -22.41 4.78
CA LEU A 506 -7.32 -21.74 5.28
C LEU A 506 -7.65 -20.54 4.37
N ASN A 507 -8.89 -20.43 3.88
CA ASN A 507 -9.30 -19.36 2.97
C ASN A 507 -10.72 -18.89 3.26
N TYR A 508 -10.99 -17.60 3.10
CA TYR A 508 -12.30 -16.99 3.24
C TYR A 508 -13.35 -17.63 2.32
N LEU A 509 -12.98 -17.94 1.08
CA LEU A 509 -13.86 -18.59 0.11
C LEU A 509 -14.57 -19.84 0.68
N TYR A 510 -13.85 -20.65 1.44
CA TYR A 510 -14.40 -21.89 1.99
C TYR A 510 -15.48 -21.62 3.02
N LEU A 511 -15.22 -20.62 3.87
CA LEU A 511 -16.14 -20.21 4.92
C LEU A 511 -17.38 -19.50 4.33
N ASP A 512 -17.18 -18.64 3.32
CA ASP A 512 -18.25 -17.93 2.64
C ASP A 512 -19.25 -18.93 1.99
N LEU A 513 -18.74 -19.87 1.20
CA LEU A 513 -19.56 -20.84 0.50
C LEU A 513 -20.26 -21.83 1.44
N ALA A 514 -19.53 -22.36 2.41
CA ALA A 514 -20.10 -23.29 3.40
C ALA A 514 -21.14 -22.60 4.30
N TRP A 515 -20.95 -21.33 4.66
CA TRP A 515 -21.93 -20.52 5.40
C TRP A 515 -23.24 -20.34 4.64
N MET A 516 -23.14 -20.19 3.31
CA MET A 516 -24.28 -20.03 2.41
C MET A 516 -24.92 -21.36 1.98
N GLY A 517 -24.34 -22.49 2.38
CA GLY A 517 -24.86 -23.81 2.09
C GLY A 517 -24.40 -24.45 0.78
N TRP A 518 -23.51 -23.79 0.02
CA TRP A 518 -22.89 -24.41 -1.15
C TRP A 518 -21.82 -25.42 -0.78
N PRO A 519 -21.82 -26.59 -1.38
CA PRO A 519 -20.74 -27.56 -1.18
C PRO A 519 -19.45 -27.01 -1.78
N ILE A 520 -18.42 -26.96 -0.94
CA ILE A 520 -17.06 -26.64 -1.29
C ILE A 520 -16.14 -27.81 -1.04
N LEU A 521 -15.47 -28.31 -2.06
CA LEU A 521 -14.43 -29.33 -1.98
C LEU A 521 -13.06 -28.66 -1.94
N HIS A 522 -12.24 -28.98 -0.93
CA HIS A 522 -10.95 -28.32 -0.74
C HIS A 522 -9.93 -29.21 -0.01
N ASN A 523 -8.62 -28.82 -0.06
CA ASN A 523 -7.51 -29.49 0.62
C ASN A 523 -6.96 -28.73 1.83
N ALA A 524 -7.70 -27.80 2.38
CA ALA A 524 -7.25 -26.92 3.47
C ALA A 524 -7.36 -27.59 4.84
N HIS A 525 -6.24 -28.07 5.38
CA HIS A 525 -6.20 -28.86 6.62
C HIS A 525 -6.53 -28.07 7.90
N LEU A 526 -6.32 -26.74 7.92
CA LEU A 526 -6.69 -25.90 9.09
C LEU A 526 -8.21 -25.68 9.24
N CYS A 527 -8.98 -25.97 8.19
CA CYS A 527 -10.46 -25.95 8.23
C CYS A 527 -11.06 -27.24 7.63
N LYS A 528 -10.42 -28.38 7.82
CA LYS A 528 -10.85 -29.69 7.27
C LYS A 528 -12.28 -30.11 7.60
N ASP A 529 -12.82 -29.58 8.71
CA ASP A 529 -14.17 -29.90 9.16
C ASP A 529 -15.26 -29.03 8.51
N VAL A 530 -14.86 -27.99 7.74
CA VAL A 530 -15.75 -27.13 6.96
C VAL A 530 -15.87 -27.68 5.55
N GLY A 531 -17.07 -27.72 4.98
CA GLY A 531 -17.30 -28.23 3.64
C GLY A 531 -16.94 -29.72 3.49
N TYR A 532 -16.27 -30.06 2.38
CA TYR A 532 -15.79 -31.39 2.03
C TYR A 532 -14.28 -31.34 1.82
N TYR A 533 -13.56 -32.16 2.56
CA TYR A 533 -12.09 -32.14 2.62
C TYR A 533 -11.47 -33.33 1.91
N TYR A 534 -10.35 -33.14 1.23
CA TYR A 534 -9.44 -34.16 0.77
C TYR A 534 -7.99 -33.81 1.14
N GLU A 535 -7.13 -34.83 1.31
CA GLU A 535 -5.79 -34.64 1.85
C GLU A 535 -4.77 -34.19 0.79
N GLY A 536 -4.09 -33.08 1.04
CA GLY A 536 -2.93 -32.61 0.28
C GLY A 536 -3.13 -32.58 -1.23
N PHE A 537 -2.34 -33.37 -1.97
CA PHE A 537 -2.42 -33.55 -3.43
C PHE A 537 -3.10 -34.86 -3.85
N ASN A 538 -3.86 -35.49 -2.95
CA ASN A 538 -4.58 -36.72 -3.27
C ASN A 538 -5.81 -36.44 -4.15
N TYR A 539 -5.58 -36.25 -5.46
CA TYR A 539 -6.65 -35.97 -6.41
C TYR A 539 -7.64 -37.12 -6.58
N TYR A 540 -7.22 -38.37 -6.29
CA TYR A 540 -8.15 -39.51 -6.31
C TYR A 540 -9.18 -39.39 -5.20
N GLN A 541 -8.73 -39.11 -3.96
CA GLN A 541 -9.62 -38.82 -2.83
C GLN A 541 -10.50 -37.60 -3.11
N GLY A 542 -9.94 -36.54 -3.73
CA GLY A 542 -10.71 -35.38 -4.19
C GLY A 542 -11.82 -35.78 -5.16
N SER A 543 -11.53 -36.66 -6.11
CA SER A 543 -12.50 -37.16 -7.08
C SER A 543 -13.58 -38.03 -6.45
N GLU A 544 -13.24 -38.91 -5.51
CA GLU A 544 -14.21 -39.70 -4.74
C GLU A 544 -15.15 -38.80 -3.94
N MET A 545 -14.60 -37.76 -3.29
CA MET A 545 -15.37 -36.80 -2.53
C MET A 545 -16.27 -35.95 -3.45
N LEU A 546 -15.78 -35.53 -4.63
CA LEU A 546 -16.61 -34.83 -5.63
C LEU A 546 -17.76 -35.71 -6.11
N ASN A 547 -17.48 -36.97 -6.35
CA ASN A 547 -18.54 -37.92 -6.70
C ASN A 547 -19.58 -38.08 -5.58
N HIS A 548 -19.13 -38.14 -4.33
CA HIS A 548 -20.02 -38.15 -3.17
C HIS A 548 -20.91 -36.88 -3.12
N ILE A 549 -20.35 -35.70 -3.39
CA ILE A 549 -21.11 -34.44 -3.46
C ILE A 549 -22.17 -34.51 -4.57
N LEU A 550 -21.77 -34.96 -5.78
CA LEU A 550 -22.67 -35.10 -6.93
C LEU A 550 -23.86 -36.02 -6.65
N MET A 551 -23.64 -37.08 -5.90
CA MET A 551 -24.68 -38.08 -5.60
C MET A 551 -25.54 -37.71 -4.39
N ASN A 552 -24.95 -37.17 -3.33
CA ASN A 552 -25.57 -37.14 -1.99
C ASN A 552 -25.79 -35.73 -1.42
N HIS A 553 -25.12 -34.69 -1.92
CA HIS A 553 -25.36 -33.35 -1.40
C HIS A 553 -26.65 -32.78 -1.96
N GLU A 554 -27.52 -32.33 -1.06
CA GLU A 554 -28.80 -31.68 -1.43
C GLU A 554 -28.75 -30.18 -1.15
N PRO A 555 -29.29 -29.32 -2.04
CA PRO A 555 -29.47 -27.89 -1.78
C PRO A 555 -30.21 -27.64 -0.49
N ASN A 556 -29.74 -26.64 0.27
CA ASN A 556 -30.37 -26.21 1.54
C ASN A 556 -30.42 -27.29 2.64
N SER A 557 -29.50 -28.26 2.59
CA SER A 557 -29.37 -29.24 3.66
C SER A 557 -29.15 -28.58 5.01
N ASN A 558 -30.13 -28.69 5.91
CA ASN A 558 -30.02 -28.15 7.25
C ASN A 558 -28.87 -28.78 8.06
N GLU A 559 -28.60 -30.04 7.81
CA GLU A 559 -27.47 -30.75 8.44
C GLU A 559 -26.14 -30.13 8.04
N TYR A 560 -25.92 -29.92 6.74
CA TYR A 560 -24.72 -29.30 6.21
C TYR A 560 -24.55 -27.86 6.70
N LEU A 561 -25.62 -27.04 6.64
CA LEU A 561 -25.62 -25.66 7.10
C LEU A 561 -25.30 -25.55 8.60
N ASN A 562 -25.99 -26.34 9.45
CA ASN A 562 -25.83 -26.28 10.89
C ASN A 562 -24.43 -26.76 11.32
N LYS A 563 -23.91 -27.83 10.71
CA LYS A 563 -22.55 -28.31 10.93
C LYS A 563 -21.54 -27.21 10.65
N ASN A 564 -21.59 -26.62 9.44
CA ASN A 564 -20.62 -25.62 9.00
C ASN A 564 -20.72 -24.33 9.80
N ARG A 565 -21.91 -23.80 10.03
CA ARG A 565 -22.12 -22.57 10.82
C ARG A 565 -21.66 -22.71 12.26
N LYS A 566 -21.84 -23.88 12.88
CA LYS A 566 -21.31 -24.16 14.23
C LYS A 566 -19.79 -24.02 14.29
N ILE A 567 -19.07 -24.54 13.30
CA ILE A 567 -17.61 -24.46 13.22
C ILE A 567 -17.19 -23.02 12.90
N ILE A 568 -17.79 -22.41 11.88
CA ILE A 568 -17.45 -21.07 11.40
C ILE A 568 -17.73 -20.00 12.47
N ASN A 569 -18.71 -20.19 13.34
CA ASN A 569 -18.99 -19.31 14.48
C ASN A 569 -17.81 -19.18 15.47
N THR A 570 -16.83 -20.06 15.42
CA THR A 570 -15.61 -19.91 16.22
C THR A 570 -14.69 -18.79 15.72
N TYR A 571 -14.82 -18.38 14.45
CA TYR A 571 -14.02 -17.35 13.79
C TYR A 571 -14.68 -15.96 13.79
N ILE A 572 -15.97 -15.83 14.20
CA ILE A 572 -16.70 -14.57 14.05
C ILE A 572 -16.28 -13.53 15.09
N PRO A 573 -16.31 -12.24 14.74
CA PRO A 573 -15.94 -11.12 15.64
C PRO A 573 -16.72 -11.03 16.94
N THR A 574 -17.94 -11.59 17.01
CA THR A 574 -18.76 -11.62 18.24
C THR A 574 -18.39 -12.75 19.20
N ASN A 575 -17.53 -13.69 18.80
CA ASN A 575 -17.09 -14.80 19.64
C ASN A 575 -16.19 -14.30 20.78
N LYS A 576 -16.64 -14.48 22.03
CA LYS A 576 -15.93 -13.97 23.22
C LYS A 576 -14.55 -14.61 23.43
N CYS A 577 -14.38 -15.89 23.09
CA CYS A 577 -13.08 -16.56 23.17
C CYS A 577 -12.08 -15.93 22.19
N LEU A 578 -12.52 -15.67 20.96
CA LEU A 578 -11.70 -14.99 19.95
C LEU A 578 -11.34 -13.57 20.39
N GLN A 579 -12.31 -12.78 20.89
CA GLN A 579 -12.06 -11.44 21.43
C GLN A 579 -11.01 -11.46 22.55
N ASN A 580 -11.12 -12.38 23.50
CA ASN A 580 -10.16 -12.48 24.60
C ASN A 580 -8.74 -12.84 24.12
N LYS A 581 -8.60 -13.70 23.11
CA LYS A 581 -7.29 -13.98 22.50
C LYS A 581 -6.66 -12.71 21.93
N TYR A 582 -7.42 -11.89 21.21
CA TYR A 582 -6.92 -10.64 20.66
C TYR A 582 -6.63 -9.59 21.74
N LYS A 583 -7.43 -9.51 22.81
CA LYS A 583 -7.13 -8.68 23.98
C LYS A 583 -5.78 -9.02 24.58
N ASN A 584 -5.52 -10.29 24.86
CA ASN A 584 -4.25 -10.75 25.40
C ASN A 584 -3.07 -10.44 24.47
N LEU A 585 -3.25 -10.58 23.15
CA LEU A 585 -2.21 -10.23 22.18
C LEU A 585 -1.89 -8.73 22.20
N ILE A 586 -2.92 -7.87 22.30
CA ILE A 586 -2.75 -6.42 22.39
C ILE A 586 -2.08 -6.02 23.71
N GLU A 587 -2.52 -6.58 24.83
CA GLU A 587 -1.92 -6.34 26.15
C GLU A 587 -0.42 -6.69 26.17
N ASN A 588 -0.04 -7.79 25.52
CA ASN A 588 1.36 -8.20 25.40
C ASN A 588 2.25 -7.25 24.56
N LEU A 589 1.68 -6.28 23.85
CA LEU A 589 2.45 -5.21 23.18
C LEU A 589 3.06 -4.22 24.18
N PHE A 590 2.51 -4.14 25.40
CA PHE A 590 2.89 -3.16 26.42
C PHE A 590 3.71 -3.77 27.57
N ILE A 591 3.91 -5.08 27.57
CA ILE A 591 4.78 -5.82 28.51
C ILE A 591 6.18 -5.94 27.86
#